data_6a4fc6fd9e1d6aa642258d9d031a0c65
#
_entry.id   6a4fc6fd9e1d6aa642258d9d031a0c65
#
_cell.length_a   1.000
_cell.length_b   1.000
_cell.length_c   1.000
_cell.angle_alpha   90.00
_cell.angle_beta   90.00
_cell.angle_gamma   90.00
#
_symmetry.space_group_name_H-M   'P 1'
#
loop_
_entity.id
_entity.type
_entity.pdbx_description
1 polymer ?
#
loop_
_entity_poly.entity_id
_entity_poly.type
_entity_poly.pdbx_seq_one_letter_code
_entity_poly.pdbx_strand_id
1 'polypeptide(L)' 'MYTNSDFVVIKALEDGVNVIGLTRGADTRFHHSEKLDKGEVLIAQFTEHTSAIKVRGKAYIQTRHGVIESEGKKAAAAA' A
#
# COMPACT_ATOMS: atom_id res chain seq x y z
N MET A 1 4.63 -22.12 -13.49
CA MET A 1 4.55 -21.06 -13.57
C MET A 1 3.93 -20.40 -12.48
N TYR A 2 4.16 -19.35 -12.24
CA TYR A 2 3.80 -18.68 -11.27
C TYR A 2 2.78 -17.81 -11.57
N THR A 3 1.71 -18.22 -11.37
CA THR A 3 0.69 -17.50 -11.82
C THR A 3 0.16 -16.59 -10.86
N ASN A 4 0.62 -16.64 -9.69
CA ASN A 4 0.05 -15.93 -8.83
C ASN A 4 0.49 -14.67 -8.65
N SER A 5 -0.09 -13.80 -8.99
CA SER A 5 0.33 -12.56 -8.88
C SER A 5 -0.50 -11.93 -7.92
N ASP A 6 -0.08 -11.90 -6.74
CA ASP A 6 -0.77 -11.18 -5.76
C ASP A 6 -0.47 -9.72 -5.95
N PHE A 7 -1.49 -8.95 -6.20
CA PHE A 7 -1.29 -7.52 -6.29
C PHE A 7 -2.39 -6.82 -5.53
N VAL A 8 -2.18 -5.56 -5.23
CA VAL A 8 -3.16 -4.72 -4.58
C VAL A 8 -3.35 -3.47 -5.41
N VAL A 9 -4.54 -2.96 -5.39
CA VAL A 9 -4.86 -1.71 -6.07
C VAL A 9 -5.09 -0.66 -4.98
N ILE A 10 -4.37 0.43 -5.05
CA ILE A 10 -4.43 1.47 -4.04
C ILE A 10 -4.86 2.76 -4.69
N LYS A 11 -5.96 3.33 -4.22
CA LYS A 11 -6.41 4.61 -4.73
C LYS A 11 -6.31 5.62 -3.60
N ALA A 12 -5.60 6.69 -3.84
CA ALA A 12 -5.43 7.72 -2.83
C ALA A 12 -6.71 8.52 -2.68
N LEU A 13 -7.19 8.68 -1.46
CA LEU A 13 -8.38 9.45 -1.17
C LEU A 13 -8.02 10.84 -0.64
N GLU A 14 -6.76 11.12 -0.52
CA GLU A 14 -6.27 12.44 -0.13
C GLU A 14 -4.89 12.62 -0.75
N ASP A 15 -4.35 13.82 -0.74
CA ASP A 15 -3.03 14.07 -1.27
C ASP A 15 -1.98 13.56 -0.30
N GLY A 16 -0.89 13.12 -0.81
CA GLY A 16 0.23 12.73 0.03
C GLY A 16 0.15 11.34 0.62
N VAL A 17 -0.59 10.45 0.00
CA VAL A 17 -0.63 9.07 0.44
C VAL A 17 0.68 8.41 0.04
N ASN A 18 1.37 7.80 0.97
CA ASN A 18 2.63 7.10 0.68
C ASN A 18 2.42 5.61 0.66
N VAL A 19 2.93 4.97 -0.38
CA VAL A 19 2.89 3.53 -0.52
C VAL A 19 4.33 3.05 -0.49
N ILE A 20 4.65 2.18 0.44
CA ILE A 20 6.03 1.77 0.69
C ILE A 20 6.15 0.27 0.53
N GLY A 21 7.02 -0.16 -0.34
CA GLY A 21 7.31 -1.57 -0.54
C GLY A 21 8.45 -2.00 0.37
N LEU A 22 8.25 -3.10 1.08
CA LEU A 22 9.22 -3.57 2.05
C LEU A 22 9.51 -5.04 1.85
N THR A 23 10.69 -5.44 2.21
CA THR A 23 11.00 -6.84 2.41
C THR A 23 11.07 -7.09 3.90
N ARG A 24 10.31 -8.06 4.37
CA ARG A 24 10.36 -8.40 5.75
C ARG A 24 11.09 -9.71 5.92
N GLY A 25 11.87 -9.82 6.97
CA GLY A 25 12.64 -10.98 7.25
C GLY A 25 13.53 -10.68 8.42
N ALA A 26 14.74 -11.17 8.40
CA ALA A 26 15.69 -10.88 9.43
C ALA A 26 15.94 -9.38 9.48
N ASP A 27 16.01 -8.76 8.31
CA ASP A 27 16.13 -7.33 8.24
C ASP A 27 14.99 -6.81 7.41
N THR A 28 14.30 -5.81 7.90
CA THR A 28 13.27 -5.16 7.10
C THR A 28 13.92 -4.09 6.24
N ARG A 29 13.71 -4.17 4.96
CA ARG A 29 14.29 -3.20 4.05
C ARG A 29 13.24 -2.52 3.24
N PHE A 30 13.44 -1.20 3.02
CA PHE A 30 12.57 -0.45 2.16
C PHE A 30 13.13 -0.54 0.77
N HIS A 31 12.29 -0.89 -0.20
CA HIS A 31 12.73 -0.99 -1.57
C HIS A 31 12.22 0.14 -2.41
N HIS A 32 11.07 0.65 -2.11
CA HIS A 32 10.47 1.63 -3.00
C HIS A 32 9.40 2.39 -2.25
N SER A 33 9.26 3.64 -2.52
CA SER A 33 8.16 4.40 -1.97
C SER A 33 7.60 5.32 -3.05
N GLU A 34 6.29 5.42 -3.10
CA GLU A 34 5.59 6.26 -4.05
C GLU A 34 4.65 7.16 -3.31
N LYS A 35 4.55 8.39 -3.76
CA LYS A 35 3.63 9.32 -3.18
C LYS A 35 2.49 9.52 -4.16
N LEU A 36 1.28 9.38 -3.71
CA LEU A 36 0.12 9.52 -4.55
C LEU A 36 -0.69 10.75 -4.14
N ASP A 37 -1.19 11.46 -5.12
CA ASP A 37 -2.09 12.57 -4.86
C ASP A 37 -3.52 12.06 -4.97
N LYS A 38 -4.45 12.83 -4.45
CA LYS A 38 -5.84 12.43 -4.43
C LYS A 38 -6.32 11.99 -5.79
N GLY A 39 -6.92 10.83 -5.84
CA GLY A 39 -7.44 10.27 -7.08
C GLY A 39 -6.47 9.42 -7.86
N GLU A 40 -5.19 9.44 -7.52
CA GLU A 40 -4.23 8.60 -8.23
C GLU A 40 -4.36 7.16 -7.78
N VAL A 41 -4.09 6.24 -8.68
CA VAL A 41 -4.19 4.82 -8.43
C VAL A 41 -2.87 4.16 -8.70
N LEU A 42 -2.44 3.31 -7.79
CA LEU A 42 -1.24 2.53 -7.97
C LEU A 42 -1.62 1.06 -7.90
N ILE A 43 -1.13 0.28 -8.83
CA ILE A 43 -1.31 -1.16 -8.79
C ILE A 43 0.06 -1.74 -8.44
N ALA A 44 0.15 -2.31 -7.27
CA ALA A 44 1.41 -2.83 -6.77
C ALA A 44 1.38 -4.33 -6.70
N GLN A 45 2.49 -4.96 -7.05
CA GLN A 45 2.56 -6.39 -7.07
C GLN A 45 3.51 -6.89 -5.99
N PHE A 46 3.14 -7.94 -5.31
CA PHE A 46 4.03 -8.56 -4.36
C PHE A 46 5.01 -9.43 -5.13
N THR A 47 6.25 -9.38 -4.75
CA THR A 47 7.29 -10.18 -5.37
C THR A 47 8.14 -10.80 -4.28
N GLU A 48 9.16 -11.55 -4.66
CA GLU A 48 10.03 -12.10 -3.66
C GLU A 48 10.81 -11.01 -2.91
N HIS A 49 10.94 -9.84 -3.50
CA HIS A 49 11.65 -8.76 -2.85
C HIS A 49 10.68 -7.85 -2.10
N THR A 50 9.41 -7.86 -2.43
CA THR A 50 8.44 -7.04 -1.77
C THR A 50 7.42 -7.95 -1.10
N SER A 51 7.60 -8.20 0.15
CA SER A 51 6.74 -9.11 0.88
C SER A 51 5.73 -8.38 1.74
N ALA A 52 5.81 -7.09 1.83
CA ALA A 52 4.84 -6.29 2.56
C ALA A 52 4.72 -4.91 1.92
N ILE A 53 3.55 -4.35 1.96
CA ILE A 53 3.31 -3.01 1.45
C ILE A 53 2.63 -2.23 2.55
N LYS A 54 3.18 -1.07 2.86
CA LYS A 54 2.65 -0.22 3.87
C LYS A 54 2.04 0.99 3.22
N VAL A 55 0.85 1.36 3.62
CA VAL A 55 0.18 2.53 3.08
C VAL A 55 -0.03 3.53 4.22
N ARG A 56 0.43 4.75 4.00
CA ARG A 56 0.23 5.81 4.95
C ARG A 56 -0.66 6.84 4.35
N GLY A 57 -1.72 7.22 5.03
CA GLY A 57 -2.68 8.20 4.55
C GLY A 57 -4.00 7.53 4.24
N LYS A 58 -4.95 8.32 3.80
CA LYS A 58 -6.28 7.82 3.54
C LYS A 58 -6.35 7.24 2.14
N ALA A 59 -6.61 5.98 2.03
CA ALA A 59 -6.64 5.29 0.76
C ALA A 59 -7.62 4.14 0.75
N TYR A 60 -8.04 3.78 -0.45
CA TYR A 60 -8.92 2.67 -0.69
C TYR A 60 -8.04 1.57 -1.23
N ILE A 61 -8.01 0.43 -0.60
CA ILE A 61 -7.11 -0.64 -0.97
C ILE A 61 -7.90 -1.88 -1.29
N GLN A 62 -7.77 -2.36 -2.52
CA GLN A 62 -8.48 -3.54 -2.94
C GLN A 62 -7.50 -4.68 -3.08
N THR A 63 -7.77 -5.79 -2.43
CA THR A 63 -6.92 -6.97 -2.50
C THR A 63 -7.77 -8.13 -3.01
N ARG A 64 -7.16 -9.25 -3.24
CA ARG A 64 -7.88 -10.43 -3.67
C ARG A 64 -8.81 -10.94 -2.56
N HIS A 65 -8.61 -10.51 -1.34
CA HIS A 65 -9.43 -10.96 -0.22
C HIS A 65 -10.47 -9.93 0.20
N GLY A 66 -10.56 -8.84 -0.45
CA GLY A 66 -11.55 -7.80 -0.15
C GLY A 66 -10.96 -6.42 -0.16
N VAL A 67 -11.72 -5.48 0.35
CA VAL A 67 -11.36 -4.09 0.31
C VAL A 67 -11.12 -3.57 1.72
N ILE A 68 -10.10 -2.76 1.87
CA ILE A 68 -9.77 -2.13 3.12
C ILE A 68 -9.61 -0.65 2.85
N GLU A 69 -10.09 0.18 3.73
CA GLU A 69 -9.81 1.60 3.64
C GLU A 69 -8.88 1.96 4.77
N SER A 70 -7.78 2.59 4.44
CA SER A 70 -6.89 3.10 5.46
C SER A 70 -7.41 4.46 5.91
N GLU A 71 -7.19 4.78 7.15
CA GLU A 71 -7.62 6.06 7.66
C GLU A 71 -6.44 6.97 7.71
N GLY A 72 -6.55 8.15 7.48
CA GLY A 72 -5.45 9.07 7.49
C GLY A 72 -5.06 9.49 8.88
N LYS A 73 -4.16 10.42 8.98
CA LYS A 73 -3.70 10.88 10.23
C LYS A 73 -4.76 11.43 11.09
N LYS A 74 -5.83 11.96 10.47
CA LYS A 74 -6.85 12.54 11.19
C LYS A 74 -7.60 11.56 12.01
N ALA A 75 -7.77 10.37 11.54
CA ALA A 75 -8.51 9.38 12.25
C ALA A 75 -7.80 9.02 13.55
N ALA A 76 -6.51 8.94 13.49
CA ALA A 76 -5.75 8.65 14.67
C ALA A 76 -5.87 9.76 15.68
N ALA A 77 -5.92 10.96 15.24
CA ALA A 77 -6.02 12.06 16.13
C ALA A 77 -7.39 12.15 16.77
N ALA A 78 -8.36 11.67 16.13
CA ALA A 78 -9.69 11.76 16.63
C ALA A 78 -10.00 10.70 17.64
N ALA A 79 -9.19 9.75 17.73
CA ALA A 79 -9.44 8.70 18.69
C ALA A 79 -9.12 9.15 20.11
#